data_ca11b396595cfbdf671f7c714b867080
#
_entry.id   ca11b396595cfbdf671f7c714b867080
#
_cell.length_a   1.000
_cell.length_b   1.000
_cell.length_c   1.000
_cell.angle_alpha   90.00
_cell.angle_beta   90.00
_cell.angle_gamma   90.00
#
_symmetry.space_group_name_H-M   'P 1'
#
loop_
_entity.id
_entity.type
_entity.pdbx_description
1 polymer ?
#
loop_
_entity_poly.entity_id
_entity_poly.type
_entity_poly.pdbx_seq_one_letter_code
_entity_poly.pdbx_strand_id
1 'polypeptide(L)'
;MKRFAAMCLIASMIASMGSVTGYAAEADGAGQTAVYQTAGSASDETEVLDVSTATYPSDWDPEDPLNGRAYRQQQEQENLGTSDEAAYRSSAGELARSSSNVTTSWPKYNGGTTAYIHNSENVTGKNVIAGIDVSYHQGSIDWNKVKASGVQFVILRAGYRAYGSGSMAQDSRFAEYYKGAKNVGLKVGAYFYSQATTPQEAVEEANKTLSIINGCSFEMPVAFDYEYANDKYGNCVGRLYNANLSKAQKTACARAYCDTIRAAGYSTMIYANAGWCEKELNTAALRKDYQIWMARYNTYTYKESKDKGQRYGGQIDFWQCSDNAKINGINTAVDFDYWYQPASGSIVYDQSLQRWVYAIDGVIQYQACGLASNEHGWFRVDNGFVNFDFNGLCSNENGWWYLTGGKIDFDYNGLASNEYGWWQIHGGKVDFDYNGLTANENGWWRLAGGKIDFDYNGFASNENGNWRVIGGKIDFNRTGVDFDGASWWRVEGGKVNTNYNGIAQNEYGWWYIRHGKVVFDFTGWTKVGSGRYYVHNGCVNR
;
A
#
# COMPACT_ATOMS: atom_id res chain seq x y z
N MET A 1 -23.38 -2.82 -3.42
CA MET A 1 -23.87 -3.01 -2.06
C MET A 1 -22.80 -3.32 -0.99
N LYS A 2 -21.56 -3.72 -1.32
CA LYS A 2 -20.48 -3.95 -0.33
C LYS A 2 -19.71 -2.69 0.10
N ARG A 3 -19.87 -1.56 -0.59
CA ARG A 3 -19.24 -0.28 -0.18
C ARG A 3 -20.04 0.51 0.87
N PHE A 4 -21.31 0.16 1.09
CA PHE A 4 -22.14 0.78 2.13
C PHE A 4 -22.06 0.08 3.49
N ALA A 5 -21.62 -1.19 3.55
CA ALA A 5 -21.50 -1.93 4.80
C ALA A 5 -20.23 -1.56 5.62
N ALA A 6 -19.18 -1.05 4.97
CA ALA A 6 -17.95 -0.63 5.66
C ALA A 6 -18.09 0.73 6.38
N MET A 7 -18.99 1.60 5.93
CA MET A 7 -19.24 2.88 6.60
C MET A 7 -20.13 2.77 7.86
N CYS A 8 -20.95 1.73 7.97
CA CYS A 8 -21.79 1.53 9.16
C CYS A 8 -21.08 0.84 10.33
N LEU A 9 -19.94 0.13 10.10
CA LEU A 9 -19.19 -0.50 11.20
C LEU A 9 -18.27 0.49 11.96
N ILE A 10 -17.89 1.59 11.34
CA ILE A 10 -17.07 2.63 12.00
C ILE A 10 -17.93 3.52 12.91
N ALA A 11 -19.20 3.71 12.59
CA ALA A 11 -20.13 4.49 13.42
C ALA A 11 -20.59 3.76 14.69
N SER A 12 -20.52 2.43 14.75
CA SER A 12 -20.95 1.65 15.92
C SER A 12 -19.86 1.41 16.98
N MET A 13 -18.58 1.69 16.67
CA MET A 13 -17.49 1.61 17.67
C MET A 13 -17.27 2.92 18.45
N ILE A 14 -17.88 4.03 18.05
CA ILE A 14 -17.79 5.33 18.75
C ILE A 14 -18.86 5.48 19.82
N ALA A 15 -19.87 4.61 19.87
CA ALA A 15 -21.00 4.72 20.79
C ALA A 15 -20.82 4.01 22.15
N SER A 16 -19.64 3.45 22.46
CA SER A 16 -19.40 2.72 23.71
C SER A 16 -18.37 3.34 24.66
N MET A 17 -17.95 4.59 24.44
CA MET A 17 -17.15 5.32 25.43
C MET A 17 -17.98 6.38 26.10
N GLY A 18 -18.12 6.23 27.43
CA GLY A 18 -19.03 6.92 28.31
C GLY A 18 -18.89 8.43 28.29
N SER A 19 -20.02 9.03 28.59
CA SER A 19 -20.25 10.43 28.84
C SER A 19 -19.21 11.10 29.74
N VAL A 20 -18.52 12.12 29.22
CA VAL A 20 -17.81 13.11 30.00
C VAL A 20 -18.64 14.39 29.94
N THR A 21 -19.14 14.77 31.09
CA THR A 21 -19.90 16.00 31.35
C THR A 21 -19.06 17.23 31.06
N GLY A 22 -19.61 18.14 30.24
CA GLY A 22 -19.00 19.41 29.90
C GLY A 22 -18.93 20.37 31.09
N TYR A 23 -17.85 21.14 31.15
CA TYR A 23 -17.84 22.45 31.82
C TYR A 23 -17.61 23.52 30.76
N ALA A 24 -18.57 24.40 30.64
CA ALA A 24 -18.43 25.65 29.91
C ALA A 24 -17.61 26.61 30.76
N ALA A 25 -16.59 27.23 30.17
CA ALA A 25 -15.94 28.40 30.75
C ALA A 25 -16.08 29.56 29.77
N GLU A 26 -16.66 30.64 30.27
CA GLU A 26 -16.87 31.92 29.62
C GLU A 26 -15.51 32.59 29.30
N ALA A 27 -15.50 33.34 28.20
CA ALA A 27 -14.37 34.16 27.78
C ALA A 27 -14.37 35.47 28.56
N ASP A 28 -13.26 35.79 29.22
CA ASP A 28 -12.89 37.17 29.52
C ASP A 28 -11.41 37.38 29.20
N GLY A 29 -11.18 38.45 28.44
CA GLY A 29 -9.88 38.83 27.96
C GLY A 29 -8.98 39.46 29.01
N ALA A 30 -7.78 38.99 29.10
CA ALA A 30 -6.58 39.74 29.46
C ALA A 30 -5.38 38.78 29.48
N GLY A 31 -4.27 39.15 28.84
CA GLY A 31 -3.06 38.35 28.82
C GLY A 31 -2.58 37.90 30.18
N GLN A 32 -2.43 36.62 30.37
CA GLN A 32 -1.73 36.05 31.48
C GLN A 32 -0.68 35.07 31.03
N THR A 33 0.57 35.45 31.26
CA THR A 33 1.76 34.62 31.25
C THR A 33 1.57 33.51 32.27
N ALA A 34 1.44 32.26 31.83
CA ALA A 34 1.37 31.13 32.74
C ALA A 34 2.77 30.80 33.25
N VAL A 35 3.05 31.16 34.50
CA VAL A 35 4.24 30.73 35.25
C VAL A 35 3.92 29.41 35.90
N TYR A 36 4.58 28.32 35.49
CA TYR A 36 4.52 27.05 36.21
C TYR A 36 5.68 26.99 37.22
N GLN A 37 5.33 27.05 38.50
CA GLN A 37 6.27 26.76 39.59
C GLN A 37 6.43 25.25 39.73
N THR A 38 7.63 24.73 39.55
CA THR A 38 8.03 23.41 40.06
C THR A 38 8.63 23.58 41.44
N ALA A 39 8.06 22.90 42.43
CA ALA A 39 8.67 22.81 43.78
C ALA A 39 9.79 21.76 43.78
N GLY A 40 10.99 22.15 44.26
CA GLY A 40 12.06 21.18 44.56
C GLY A 40 13.46 21.74 44.39
N SER A 41 13.97 22.39 45.41
CA SER A 41 15.36 22.69 45.86
C SER A 41 16.55 22.36 44.93
N ALA A 42 17.27 23.38 44.64
CA ALA A 42 18.72 23.61 44.69
C ALA A 42 19.17 24.50 43.53
N SER A 43 19.83 25.56 43.89
CA SER A 43 20.53 26.55 43.10
C SER A 43 21.24 26.00 41.86
N ASP A 44 20.72 26.32 40.71
CA ASP A 44 21.45 26.61 39.50
C ASP A 44 20.56 27.53 38.67
N GLU A 45 21.06 28.72 38.34
CA GLU A 45 20.42 29.65 37.44
C GLU A 45 20.37 29.02 36.03
N THR A 46 19.34 28.25 35.76
CA THR A 46 19.00 27.90 34.38
C THR A 46 18.41 29.13 33.72
N GLU A 47 19.27 29.86 32.98
CA GLU A 47 18.79 30.79 31.97
C GLU A 47 17.73 30.09 31.13
N VAL A 48 16.47 30.53 31.25
CA VAL A 48 15.41 30.14 30.34
C VAL A 48 15.82 30.68 28.99
N LEU A 49 16.37 29.81 28.13
CA LEU A 49 16.77 30.17 26.78
C LEU A 49 15.53 30.66 26.01
N ASP A 50 15.45 31.94 25.83
CA ASP A 50 14.42 32.59 25.01
C ASP A 50 14.61 32.18 23.56
N VAL A 51 13.80 31.24 23.08
CA VAL A 51 13.80 30.75 21.69
C VAL A 51 13.50 31.88 20.70
N SER A 52 12.92 32.99 21.18
CA SER A 52 12.58 34.17 20.35
C SER A 52 13.82 34.95 19.87
N THR A 53 15.01 34.67 20.43
CA THR A 53 16.27 35.36 20.06
C THR A 53 17.08 34.63 18.97
N ALA A 54 16.61 33.50 18.46
CA ALA A 54 17.27 32.84 17.34
C ALA A 54 17.05 33.65 16.05
N THR A 55 18.12 34.08 15.39
CA THR A 55 18.05 34.73 14.08
C THR A 55 18.10 33.65 13.00
N TYR A 56 16.96 33.43 12.36
CA TYR A 56 16.85 32.59 11.16
C TYR A 56 16.84 33.49 9.91
N PRO A 57 17.14 32.95 8.72
CA PRO A 57 16.93 33.69 7.47
C PRO A 57 15.50 34.24 7.39
N SER A 58 15.36 35.45 6.82
CA SER A 58 14.11 36.23 6.85
C SER A 58 12.93 35.58 6.10
N ASP A 59 13.22 34.61 5.26
CA ASP A 59 12.25 33.82 4.50
C ASP A 59 11.83 32.50 5.18
N TRP A 60 12.40 32.20 6.35
CA TRP A 60 12.05 31.00 7.12
C TRP A 60 10.87 31.26 8.06
N ASP A 61 9.95 30.30 8.14
CA ASP A 61 8.90 30.30 9.14
C ASP A 61 9.52 30.09 10.53
N PRO A 62 9.41 31.03 11.48
CA PRO A 62 10.05 30.93 12.79
C PRO A 62 9.56 29.71 13.61
N GLU A 63 8.40 29.14 13.29
CA GLU A 63 7.84 27.97 13.96
C GLU A 63 8.05 26.64 13.21
N ASP A 64 8.82 26.65 12.10
CA ASP A 64 9.19 25.43 11.40
C ASP A 64 10.09 24.56 12.31
N PRO A 65 9.69 23.30 12.59
CA PRO A 65 10.42 22.44 13.50
C PRO A 65 11.83 22.06 13.03
N LEU A 66 12.15 22.22 11.74
CA LEU A 66 13.50 21.99 11.20
C LEU A 66 14.45 23.18 11.35
N ASN A 67 13.99 24.36 11.75
CA ASN A 67 14.82 25.56 11.78
C ASN A 67 16.09 25.40 12.61
N GLY A 68 15.99 24.81 13.80
CA GLY A 68 17.16 24.62 14.67
C GLY A 68 18.24 23.75 14.02
N ARG A 69 17.85 22.72 13.28
CA ARG A 69 18.75 21.84 12.53
C ARG A 69 19.37 22.55 11.34
N ALA A 70 18.53 23.19 10.51
CA ALA A 70 18.96 23.93 9.34
C ALA A 70 19.90 25.10 9.71
N TYR A 71 19.65 25.80 10.82
CA TYR A 71 20.50 26.85 11.33
C TYR A 71 21.89 26.31 11.71
N ARG A 72 21.99 25.18 12.40
CA ARG A 72 23.29 24.57 12.74
C ARG A 72 24.07 24.14 11.51
N GLN A 73 23.41 23.53 10.54
CA GLN A 73 24.01 23.15 9.26
C GLN A 73 24.57 24.36 8.51
N GLN A 74 23.84 25.49 8.49
CA GLN A 74 24.31 26.74 7.89
C GLN A 74 25.52 27.32 8.61
N GLN A 75 25.54 27.34 9.96
CA GLN A 75 26.67 27.84 10.73
C GLN A 75 27.92 26.99 10.54
N GLU A 76 27.80 25.68 10.42
CA GLU A 76 28.90 24.78 10.09
C GLU A 76 29.49 25.10 8.70
N GLN A 77 28.65 25.45 7.73
CA GLN A 77 29.07 25.84 6.37
C GLN A 77 29.82 27.18 6.35
N GLU A 78 29.34 28.19 7.07
CA GLU A 78 29.96 29.50 7.16
C GLU A 78 31.34 29.47 7.83
N ASN A 79 31.52 28.54 8.83
CA ASN A 79 32.79 28.38 9.54
C ASN A 79 33.86 27.63 8.74
N LEU A 80 33.51 26.97 7.64
CA LEU A 80 34.44 26.11 6.87
C LEU A 80 35.15 26.81 5.70
N GLY A 81 34.90 28.08 5.42
CA GLY A 81 35.60 28.87 4.41
C GLY A 81 35.77 28.15 3.06
N THR A 82 35.46 28.82 1.99
CA THR A 82 35.52 28.29 0.62
C THR A 82 36.93 27.77 0.27
N SER A 83 37.16 26.49 0.31
CA SER A 83 38.32 25.86 -0.33
C SER A 83 37.93 24.65 -1.15
N ASP A 84 38.24 24.75 -2.43
CA ASP A 84 38.46 23.75 -3.46
C ASP A 84 37.27 23.04 -4.15
N GLU A 85 37.02 23.58 -5.34
CA GLU A 85 36.21 22.95 -6.43
C GLU A 85 36.86 21.71 -7.09
N ALA A 86 37.95 21.20 -6.57
CA ALA A 86 38.74 20.18 -7.27
C ALA A 86 38.75 18.83 -6.55
N ALA A 87 37.75 18.01 -6.76
CA ALA A 87 37.83 16.54 -6.82
C ALA A 87 36.45 15.87 -6.84
N TYR A 88 35.62 16.21 -7.83
CA TYR A 88 34.40 15.43 -8.06
C TYR A 88 34.58 14.55 -9.30
N ARG A 89 35.13 13.36 -9.13
CA ARG A 89 34.88 12.25 -10.05
C ARG A 89 33.98 11.26 -9.33
N SER A 90 32.78 11.11 -9.86
CA SER A 90 31.83 10.11 -9.41
C SER A 90 32.48 8.72 -9.47
N SER A 91 32.80 8.17 -8.33
CA SER A 91 32.87 6.74 -8.20
C SER A 91 31.42 6.27 -7.89
N ALA A 92 30.62 6.05 -8.92
CA ALA A 92 29.54 5.09 -8.80
C ALA A 92 30.22 3.79 -8.39
N GLY A 93 30.22 3.53 -7.07
CA GLY A 93 31.08 2.51 -6.49
C GLY A 93 30.73 1.15 -7.03
N GLU A 94 31.71 0.49 -7.64
CA GLU A 94 31.69 -0.95 -7.79
C GLU A 94 31.42 -1.57 -6.42
N LEU A 95 30.32 -2.27 -6.31
CA LEU A 95 29.95 -3.06 -5.14
C LEU A 95 30.99 -4.15 -4.91
N ALA A 96 31.99 -3.88 -4.09
CA ALA A 96 32.91 -4.90 -3.61
C ALA A 96 32.15 -5.83 -2.66
N ARG A 97 31.75 -7.00 -3.15
CA ARG A 97 31.08 -8.04 -2.38
C ARG A 97 32.09 -8.81 -1.52
N SER A 98 32.16 -8.48 -0.25
CA SER A 98 32.67 -9.40 0.78
C SER A 98 31.47 -10.07 1.46
N SER A 99 31.63 -11.26 1.96
CA SER A 99 30.58 -12.23 2.31
C SER A 99 29.60 -11.86 3.44
N SER A 100 29.60 -10.61 3.95
CA SER A 100 28.71 -10.21 5.04
C SER A 100 28.21 -8.77 5.02
N ASN A 101 28.95 -7.80 4.44
CA ASN A 101 28.54 -6.39 4.47
C ASN A 101 28.79 -5.72 3.10
N VAL A 102 27.85 -4.85 2.69
CA VAL A 102 28.00 -3.96 1.52
C VAL A 102 28.56 -2.63 2.02
N THR A 103 29.55 -2.08 1.31
CA THR A 103 30.12 -0.76 1.62
C THR A 103 29.86 0.18 0.45
N THR A 104 29.32 1.35 0.76
CA THR A 104 29.13 2.48 -0.16
C THR A 104 29.89 3.69 0.34
N SER A 105 30.05 4.72 -0.48
CA SER A 105 30.70 5.96 -0.04
C SER A 105 30.05 7.18 -0.65
N TRP A 106 30.04 8.31 0.07
CA TRP A 106 29.47 9.56 -0.41
C TRP A 106 30.27 10.78 0.07
N PRO A 107 30.41 11.83 -0.77
CA PRO A 107 31.08 13.08 -0.36
C PRO A 107 30.31 13.82 0.74
N LYS A 108 31.05 14.43 1.66
CA LYS A 108 30.52 15.35 2.66
C LYS A 108 30.52 16.78 2.15
N TYR A 109 29.57 17.57 2.61
CA TYR A 109 29.50 19.00 2.29
C TYR A 109 30.74 19.76 2.82
N ASN A 110 31.19 19.43 4.00
CA ASN A 110 32.39 20.02 4.64
C ASN A 110 33.72 19.37 4.23
N GLY A 111 33.74 18.66 3.10
CA GLY A 111 34.93 18.02 2.54
C GLY A 111 35.14 16.58 2.96
N GLY A 112 35.89 15.86 2.13
CA GLY A 112 36.15 14.43 2.31
C GLY A 112 34.98 13.54 1.90
N THR A 113 35.15 12.23 2.14
CA THR A 113 34.18 11.19 1.81
C THR A 113 33.93 10.30 3.01
N THR A 114 32.68 9.91 3.23
CA THR A 114 32.33 8.94 4.27
C THR A 114 32.01 7.60 3.61
N ALA A 115 32.58 6.52 4.15
CA ALA A 115 32.18 5.16 3.83
C ALA A 115 31.02 4.73 4.74
N TYR A 116 29.99 4.13 4.16
CA TYR A 116 28.82 3.61 4.87
C TYR A 116 28.81 2.10 4.75
N ILE A 117 28.69 1.41 5.87
CA ILE A 117 28.69 -0.06 5.95
C ILE A 117 27.27 -0.51 6.25
N HIS A 118 26.71 -1.28 5.31
CA HIS A 118 25.36 -1.81 5.36
C HIS A 118 25.39 -3.24 5.88
N ASN A 119 24.72 -3.51 6.99
CA ASN A 119 24.69 -4.84 7.60
C ASN A 119 23.93 -5.84 6.71
N SER A 120 24.39 -7.08 6.71
CA SER A 120 23.78 -8.18 5.95
C SER A 120 22.27 -8.32 6.18
N GLU A 121 21.79 -8.10 7.41
CA GLU A 121 20.36 -8.13 7.76
C GLU A 121 19.50 -7.15 6.95
N ASN A 122 20.09 -6.01 6.53
CA ASN A 122 19.38 -5.00 5.74
C ASN A 122 19.57 -5.16 4.25
N VAL A 123 20.62 -5.84 3.77
CA VAL A 123 20.97 -5.89 2.36
C VAL A 123 20.75 -7.25 1.70
N THR A 124 20.57 -8.32 2.48
CA THR A 124 20.30 -9.65 1.90
C THR A 124 19.01 -9.64 1.09
N GLY A 125 19.10 -9.97 -0.20
CA GLY A 125 17.97 -9.94 -1.12
C GLY A 125 17.42 -8.54 -1.41
N LYS A 126 18.24 -7.50 -1.23
CA LYS A 126 17.84 -6.11 -1.47
C LYS A 126 18.93 -5.34 -2.23
N ASN A 127 18.49 -4.36 -3.03
CA ASN A 127 19.36 -3.36 -3.64
C ASN A 127 19.55 -2.20 -2.68
N VAL A 128 20.76 -1.67 -2.58
CA VAL A 128 21.09 -0.47 -1.81
C VAL A 128 21.02 0.73 -2.74
N ILE A 129 19.99 1.53 -2.60
CA ILE A 129 19.70 2.66 -3.49
C ILE A 129 19.93 3.97 -2.77
N ALA A 130 20.73 4.86 -3.37
CA ALA A 130 21.05 6.17 -2.82
C ALA A 130 19.95 7.19 -3.12
N GLY A 131 19.63 8.00 -2.13
CA GLY A 131 18.65 9.07 -2.21
C GLY A 131 18.94 10.23 -1.26
N ILE A 132 18.03 11.19 -1.26
CA ILE A 132 18.08 12.35 -0.39
C ILE A 132 16.68 12.68 0.12
N ASP A 133 16.60 13.38 1.24
CA ASP A 133 15.38 14.10 1.58
C ASP A 133 15.63 15.61 1.64
N VAL A 134 14.63 16.40 1.27
CA VAL A 134 14.75 17.86 1.12
C VAL A 134 13.47 18.58 1.54
N SER A 135 13.67 19.81 1.98
CA SER A 135 12.63 20.80 2.26
C SER A 135 12.99 22.15 1.63
N TYR A 136 12.18 23.17 1.83
CA TYR A 136 12.49 24.51 1.29
C TYR A 136 13.85 25.07 1.78
N HIS A 137 14.40 24.52 2.88
CA HIS A 137 15.71 24.89 3.40
C HIS A 137 16.87 24.65 2.43
N GLN A 138 16.73 23.73 1.47
CA GLN A 138 17.73 23.50 0.41
C GLN A 138 17.72 24.56 -0.70
N GLY A 139 16.73 25.48 -0.69
CA GLY A 139 16.67 26.59 -1.64
C GLY A 139 16.45 26.14 -3.08
N SER A 140 17.18 26.71 -4.03
CA SER A 140 17.06 26.32 -5.45
C SER A 140 17.84 25.04 -5.72
N ILE A 141 17.21 24.08 -6.44
CA ILE A 141 17.79 22.76 -6.75
C ILE A 141 17.89 22.58 -8.28
N ASP A 142 19.10 22.25 -8.77
CA ASP A 142 19.32 21.78 -10.13
C ASP A 142 19.15 20.24 -10.18
N TRP A 143 17.95 19.79 -10.48
CA TRP A 143 17.59 18.38 -10.47
C TRP A 143 18.37 17.52 -11.48
N ASN A 144 18.81 18.10 -12.61
CA ASN A 144 19.66 17.40 -13.56
C ASN A 144 21.01 17.03 -12.95
N LYS A 145 21.63 17.96 -12.22
CA LYS A 145 22.89 17.71 -11.51
C LYS A 145 22.69 16.73 -10.35
N VAL A 146 21.57 16.84 -9.63
CA VAL A 146 21.22 15.88 -8.56
C VAL A 146 21.14 14.47 -9.14
N LYS A 147 20.41 14.26 -10.22
CA LYS A 147 20.31 12.96 -10.89
C LYS A 147 21.66 12.45 -11.38
N ALA A 148 22.46 13.32 -11.99
CA ALA A 148 23.80 13.00 -12.48
C ALA A 148 24.80 12.63 -11.38
N SER A 149 24.53 13.01 -10.12
CA SER A 149 25.34 12.64 -8.95
C SER A 149 25.14 11.18 -8.51
N GLY A 150 24.17 10.45 -9.10
CA GLY A 150 23.86 9.08 -8.71
C GLY A 150 22.69 8.95 -7.72
N VAL A 151 22.06 10.05 -7.35
CA VAL A 151 20.80 10.05 -6.58
C VAL A 151 19.68 9.43 -7.42
N GLN A 152 18.96 8.48 -6.85
CA GLN A 152 17.93 7.72 -7.54
C GLN A 152 16.52 7.99 -7.01
N PHE A 153 16.39 8.46 -5.77
CA PHE A 153 15.11 8.85 -5.18
C PHE A 153 15.25 10.12 -4.34
N VAL A 154 14.13 10.76 -4.10
CA VAL A 154 14.01 11.89 -3.19
C VAL A 154 12.72 11.79 -2.37
N ILE A 155 12.80 12.16 -1.09
CA ILE A 155 11.64 12.30 -0.21
C ILE A 155 11.45 13.78 0.08
N LEU A 156 10.32 14.35 -0.35
CA LEU A 156 10.05 15.77 -0.30
C LEU A 156 9.21 16.13 0.92
N ARG A 157 9.59 17.17 1.66
CA ARG A 157 8.69 17.66 2.71
C ARG A 157 7.41 18.22 2.09
N ALA A 158 6.27 17.59 2.39
CA ALA A 158 4.96 18.10 2.01
C ALA A 158 4.57 19.29 2.90
N GLY A 159 4.83 19.18 4.20
CA GLY A 159 4.49 20.20 5.18
C GLY A 159 4.92 19.82 6.58
N TYR A 160 4.47 20.58 7.55
CA TYR A 160 4.79 20.39 8.95
C TYR A 160 3.69 20.95 9.87
N ARG A 161 3.69 20.50 11.12
CA ARG A 161 2.98 21.20 12.20
C ARG A 161 3.99 22.02 12.99
N ALA A 162 3.71 23.32 13.16
CA ALA A 162 4.52 24.26 13.92
C ALA A 162 4.73 23.78 15.36
N TYR A 163 5.98 23.86 15.84
CA TYR A 163 6.33 23.32 17.14
C TYR A 163 5.82 24.15 18.32
N GLY A 164 5.52 25.42 18.12
CA GLY A 164 4.94 26.33 19.12
C GLY A 164 3.42 26.36 19.06
N SER A 165 2.86 27.01 18.04
CA SER A 165 1.41 27.24 17.87
C SER A 165 0.63 25.96 17.55
N GLY A 166 1.27 24.96 16.92
CA GLY A 166 0.60 23.76 16.43
C GLY A 166 -0.18 23.99 15.12
N SER A 167 -0.04 25.16 14.48
CA SER A 167 -0.61 25.41 13.15
C SER A 167 0.06 24.52 12.10
N MET A 168 -0.64 24.20 11.01
CA MET A 168 -0.09 23.36 9.94
C MET A 168 0.22 24.18 8.69
N ALA A 169 1.44 24.06 8.19
CA ALA A 169 1.91 24.72 6.99
C ALA A 169 2.31 23.71 5.91
N GLN A 170 2.16 24.13 4.65
CA GLN A 170 2.72 23.43 3.51
C GLN A 170 4.17 23.91 3.30
N ASP A 171 5.06 23.00 2.91
CA ASP A 171 6.39 23.39 2.45
C ASP A 171 6.28 24.22 1.17
N SER A 172 6.87 25.41 1.18
CA SER A 172 6.70 26.39 0.10
C SER A 172 7.27 25.93 -1.25
N ARG A 173 8.21 24.96 -1.24
CA ARG A 173 8.84 24.44 -2.45
C ARG A 173 8.38 23.04 -2.85
N PHE A 174 7.44 22.44 -2.13
CA PHE A 174 6.99 21.08 -2.41
C PHE A 174 6.58 20.87 -3.88
N ALA A 175 5.72 21.75 -4.41
CA ALA A 175 5.21 21.62 -5.77
C ALA A 175 6.32 21.82 -6.84
N GLU A 176 7.23 22.76 -6.61
CA GLU A 176 8.40 23.00 -7.46
C GLU A 176 9.32 21.77 -7.47
N TYR A 177 9.64 21.26 -6.30
CA TYR A 177 10.54 20.10 -6.15
C TYR A 177 9.93 18.84 -6.72
N TYR A 178 8.64 18.59 -6.47
CA TYR A 178 7.92 17.44 -7.04
C TYR A 178 8.04 17.42 -8.57
N LYS A 179 7.71 18.55 -9.20
CA LYS A 179 7.81 18.69 -10.65
C LYS A 179 9.24 18.51 -11.16
N GLY A 180 10.22 19.13 -10.50
CA GLY A 180 11.62 19.04 -10.87
C GLY A 180 12.18 17.63 -10.78
N ALA A 181 11.95 16.94 -9.67
CA ALA A 181 12.40 15.59 -9.44
C ALA A 181 11.75 14.58 -10.41
N LYS A 182 10.44 14.69 -10.65
CA LYS A 182 9.72 13.83 -11.62
C LYS A 182 10.22 14.02 -13.04
N ASN A 183 10.52 15.27 -13.46
CA ASN A 183 10.99 15.58 -14.81
C ASN A 183 12.33 14.92 -15.15
N VAL A 184 13.20 14.68 -14.16
CA VAL A 184 14.49 13.99 -14.35
C VAL A 184 14.42 12.49 -14.06
N GLY A 185 13.22 11.95 -13.79
CA GLY A 185 13.00 10.52 -13.55
C GLY A 185 13.57 10.03 -12.20
N LEU A 186 13.57 10.86 -11.17
CA LEU A 186 13.78 10.41 -9.80
C LEU A 186 12.50 9.72 -9.29
N LYS A 187 12.66 8.70 -8.45
CA LYS A 187 11.55 8.16 -7.66
C LYS A 187 11.24 9.16 -6.55
N VAL A 188 9.99 9.49 -6.36
CA VAL A 188 9.57 10.54 -5.43
C VAL A 188 8.69 9.99 -4.34
N GLY A 189 8.95 10.39 -3.10
CA GLY A 189 8.10 10.23 -1.94
C GLY A 189 7.84 11.58 -1.27
N ALA A 190 7.11 11.56 -0.17
CA ALA A 190 6.84 12.75 0.60
C ALA A 190 6.97 12.50 2.11
N TYR A 191 7.19 13.53 2.91
CA TYR A 191 7.08 13.45 4.35
C TYR A 191 6.35 14.66 4.95
N PHE A 192 5.75 14.45 6.10
CA PHE A 192 5.17 15.51 6.91
C PHE A 192 5.84 15.53 8.27
N TYR A 193 6.45 16.66 8.64
CA TYR A 193 7.10 16.80 9.95
C TYR A 193 6.03 17.02 11.02
N SER A 194 5.83 16.00 11.82
CA SER A 194 4.77 15.95 12.80
C SER A 194 5.17 16.55 14.14
N GLN A 195 4.25 17.27 14.74
CA GLN A 195 4.27 17.66 16.14
C GLN A 195 2.97 17.24 16.84
N ALA A 196 2.33 16.17 16.35
CA ALA A 196 1.09 15.64 16.92
C ALA A 196 1.29 15.13 18.35
N THR A 197 0.41 15.53 19.24
CA THR A 197 0.38 15.10 20.64
C THR A 197 -0.76 14.12 20.93
N THR A 198 -1.67 13.93 19.96
CA THR A 198 -2.78 12.98 20.03
C THR A 198 -2.97 12.26 18.69
N PRO A 199 -3.58 11.06 18.67
CA PRO A 199 -3.94 10.38 17.42
C PRO A 199 -4.86 11.22 16.52
N GLN A 200 -5.74 12.04 17.11
CA GLN A 200 -6.62 12.92 16.35
C GLN A 200 -5.82 13.98 15.59
N GLU A 201 -4.83 14.61 16.23
CA GLU A 201 -3.94 15.56 15.57
C GLU A 201 -3.12 14.89 14.45
N ALA A 202 -2.69 13.63 14.64
CA ALA A 202 -2.00 12.86 13.60
C ALA A 202 -2.90 12.59 12.38
N VAL A 203 -4.21 12.35 12.60
CA VAL A 203 -5.20 12.25 11.50
C VAL A 203 -5.37 13.61 10.80
N GLU A 204 -5.37 14.71 11.51
CA GLU A 204 -5.43 16.06 10.91
C GLU A 204 -4.20 16.33 10.04
N GLU A 205 -3.01 15.97 10.51
CA GLU A 205 -1.76 16.06 9.74
C GLU A 205 -1.78 15.18 8.49
N ALA A 206 -2.30 13.96 8.59
CA ALA A 206 -2.50 13.09 7.44
C ALA A 206 -3.46 13.69 6.41
N ASN A 207 -4.59 14.24 6.84
CA ASN A 207 -5.54 14.92 5.95
C ASN A 207 -4.92 16.18 5.31
N LYS A 208 -4.12 16.94 6.07
CA LYS A 208 -3.36 18.07 5.52
C LYS A 208 -2.36 17.60 4.46
N THR A 209 -1.63 16.52 4.74
CA THR A 209 -0.70 15.89 3.78
C THR A 209 -1.44 15.50 2.52
N LEU A 210 -2.57 14.77 2.63
CA LEU A 210 -3.39 14.35 1.48
C LEU A 210 -3.89 15.53 0.65
N SER A 211 -4.22 16.65 1.29
CA SER A 211 -4.61 17.87 0.57
C SER A 211 -3.46 18.49 -0.24
N ILE A 212 -2.23 18.43 0.29
CA ILE A 212 -1.03 18.96 -0.36
C ILE A 212 -0.61 18.08 -1.55
N ILE A 213 -0.63 16.75 -1.36
CA ILE A 213 -0.19 15.79 -2.37
C ILE A 213 -1.28 15.38 -3.36
N ASN A 214 -2.43 16.03 -3.31
CA ASN A 214 -3.54 15.73 -4.21
C ASN A 214 -3.13 15.85 -5.68
N GLY A 215 -3.36 14.80 -6.45
CA GLY A 215 -2.93 14.71 -7.87
C GLY A 215 -1.47 14.30 -8.08
N CYS A 216 -0.70 14.07 -7.01
CA CYS A 216 0.66 13.53 -7.10
C CYS A 216 0.64 11.99 -7.13
N SER A 217 1.55 11.42 -7.92
CA SER A 217 1.84 9.98 -7.92
C SER A 217 3.25 9.74 -7.37
N PHE A 218 3.37 8.81 -6.45
CA PHE A 218 4.64 8.49 -5.79
C PHE A 218 5.06 7.04 -6.04
N GLU A 219 6.35 6.84 -6.30
CA GLU A 219 7.01 5.53 -6.34
C GLU A 219 7.56 5.15 -4.96
N MET A 220 7.66 6.13 -4.06
CA MET A 220 8.16 5.98 -2.70
C MET A 220 7.03 6.25 -1.70
N PRO A 221 7.17 5.79 -0.44
CA PRO A 221 6.14 6.02 0.58
C PRO A 221 5.96 7.49 0.97
N VAL A 222 4.81 7.75 1.60
CA VAL A 222 4.55 8.99 2.34
C VAL A 222 4.90 8.75 3.81
N ALA A 223 5.85 9.54 4.34
CA ALA A 223 6.40 9.36 5.67
C ALA A 223 5.70 10.21 6.73
N PHE A 224 5.49 9.60 7.89
CA PHE A 224 5.25 10.30 9.13
C PHE A 224 6.59 10.56 9.80
N ASP A 225 7.08 11.80 9.72
CA ASP A 225 8.32 12.22 10.35
C ASP A 225 8.01 12.66 11.77
N TYR A 226 8.41 11.81 12.73
CA TYR A 226 8.01 11.95 14.12
C TYR A 226 9.21 12.04 15.04
N GLU A 227 9.61 13.27 15.32
CA GLU A 227 10.74 13.60 16.20
C GLU A 227 10.52 14.93 16.93
N TYR A 228 11.30 15.19 17.97
CA TYR A 228 11.27 16.49 18.64
C TYR A 228 11.89 17.59 17.77
N ALA A 229 11.25 18.74 17.74
CA ALA A 229 11.88 19.94 17.23
C ALA A 229 13.07 20.32 18.14
N ASN A 230 14.09 20.95 17.54
CA ASN A 230 15.25 21.42 18.27
C ASN A 230 15.43 22.92 18.07
N ASP A 231 15.95 23.59 19.12
CA ASP A 231 16.46 24.95 19.00
C ASP A 231 17.80 25.00 18.24
N LYS A 232 18.31 26.20 18.04
CA LYS A 232 19.62 26.43 17.38
C LYS A 232 20.82 25.81 18.12
N TYR A 233 20.65 25.47 19.41
CA TYR A 233 21.69 24.83 20.24
C TYR A 233 21.55 23.31 20.28
N GLY A 234 20.49 22.74 19.72
CA GLY A 234 20.24 21.32 19.71
C GLY A 234 19.39 20.81 20.86
N ASN A 235 18.84 21.69 21.69
CA ASN A 235 17.94 21.27 22.77
C ASN A 235 16.57 20.93 22.20
N CYS A 236 15.93 19.89 22.73
CA CYS A 236 14.56 19.55 22.35
C CYS A 236 13.58 20.62 22.88
N VAL A 237 12.72 21.10 22.00
CA VAL A 237 11.75 22.15 22.29
C VAL A 237 10.37 21.85 21.71
N GLY A 238 9.39 22.64 22.09
CA GLY A 238 8.08 22.66 21.45
C GLY A 238 7.06 21.72 22.06
N ARG A 239 5.86 21.74 21.47
CA ARG A 239 4.66 21.10 21.99
C ARG A 239 4.78 19.59 22.17
N LEU A 240 5.38 18.89 21.23
CA LEU A 240 5.55 17.44 21.29
C LEU A 240 6.51 17.05 22.43
N TYR A 241 7.60 17.78 22.61
CA TYR A 241 8.52 17.56 23.72
C TYR A 241 7.85 17.82 25.07
N ASN A 242 7.17 18.96 25.19
CA ASN A 242 6.48 19.39 26.42
C ASN A 242 5.31 18.48 26.81
N ALA A 243 4.68 17.82 25.82
CA ALA A 243 3.56 16.89 26.07
C ALA A 243 3.99 15.61 26.81
N ASN A 244 5.29 15.29 26.83
CA ASN A 244 5.85 14.15 27.55
C ASN A 244 5.04 12.84 27.34
N LEU A 245 4.73 12.52 26.09
CA LEU A 245 3.90 11.38 25.73
C LEU A 245 4.59 10.06 26.07
N SER A 246 3.82 9.10 26.54
CA SER A 246 4.26 7.71 26.67
C SER A 246 4.54 7.07 25.32
N LYS A 247 5.33 6.01 25.32
CA LYS A 247 5.60 5.16 24.13
C LYS A 247 4.31 4.70 23.45
N ALA A 248 3.30 4.33 24.22
CA ALA A 248 2.00 3.88 23.68
C ALA A 248 1.26 5.00 22.93
N GLN A 249 1.25 6.22 23.49
CA GLN A 249 0.61 7.39 22.86
C GLN A 249 1.33 7.79 21.57
N LYS A 250 2.67 7.86 21.57
CA LYS A 250 3.46 8.14 20.37
C LYS A 250 3.22 7.09 19.28
N THR A 251 3.20 5.80 19.67
CA THR A 251 2.89 4.70 18.74
C THR A 251 1.48 4.82 18.15
N ALA A 252 0.51 5.25 18.96
CA ALA A 252 -0.86 5.46 18.48
C ALA A 252 -0.96 6.64 17.48
N CYS A 253 -0.22 7.73 17.71
CA CYS A 253 -0.12 8.84 16.75
C CYS A 253 0.46 8.38 15.40
N ALA A 254 1.59 7.65 15.44
CA ALA A 254 2.20 7.13 14.22
C ALA A 254 1.26 6.22 13.44
N ARG A 255 0.54 5.34 14.12
CA ARG A 255 -0.45 4.45 13.51
C ARG A 255 -1.60 5.24 12.89
N ALA A 256 -2.15 6.23 13.60
CA ALA A 256 -3.28 7.02 13.13
C ALA A 256 -2.97 7.80 11.83
N TYR A 257 -1.78 8.40 11.75
CA TYR A 257 -1.32 9.04 10.51
C TYR A 257 -1.19 8.04 9.37
N CYS A 258 -0.42 6.97 9.57
CA CYS A 258 -0.12 5.99 8.53
C CYS A 258 -1.38 5.27 8.02
N ASP A 259 -2.32 4.92 8.90
CA ASP A 259 -3.58 4.29 8.50
C ASP A 259 -4.43 5.23 7.65
N THR A 260 -4.46 6.53 7.97
CA THR A 260 -5.19 7.54 7.19
C THR A 260 -4.59 7.69 5.79
N ILE A 261 -3.27 7.79 5.67
CA ILE A 261 -2.57 7.88 4.37
C ILE A 261 -2.77 6.60 3.55
N ARG A 262 -2.67 5.43 4.19
CA ARG A 262 -2.87 4.13 3.53
C ARG A 262 -4.31 3.94 3.03
N ALA A 263 -5.29 4.41 3.79
CA ALA A 263 -6.70 4.38 3.38
C ALA A 263 -6.96 5.20 2.11
N ALA A 264 -6.13 6.22 1.84
CA ALA A 264 -6.15 7.00 0.61
C ALA A 264 -5.37 6.37 -0.56
N GLY A 265 -4.78 5.18 -0.37
CA GLY A 265 -4.11 4.41 -1.43
C GLY A 265 -2.60 4.63 -1.56
N TYR A 266 -1.97 5.36 -0.64
CA TYR A 266 -0.51 5.55 -0.65
C TYR A 266 0.18 4.52 0.26
N SER A 267 1.38 4.09 -0.12
CA SER A 267 2.26 3.37 0.80
C SER A 267 2.80 4.32 1.87
N THR A 268 3.08 3.79 3.07
CA THR A 268 3.46 4.61 4.22
C THR A 268 4.71 4.10 4.90
N MET A 269 5.45 5.03 5.48
CA MET A 269 6.59 4.73 6.36
C MET A 269 6.61 5.66 7.57
N ILE A 270 7.36 5.28 8.58
CA ILE A 270 7.58 6.07 9.78
C ILE A 270 9.06 6.42 9.82
N TYR A 271 9.34 7.72 9.83
CA TYR A 271 10.67 8.23 10.11
C TYR A 271 10.81 8.55 11.58
N ALA A 272 11.92 8.11 12.14
CA ALA A 272 12.38 8.50 13.47
C ALA A 272 13.88 8.23 13.61
N ASN A 273 14.56 8.94 14.52
CA ASN A 273 15.94 8.60 14.84
C ASN A 273 16.04 7.26 15.60
N ALA A 274 17.24 6.67 15.63
CA ALA A 274 17.45 5.36 16.23
C ALA A 274 17.01 5.29 17.71
N GLY A 275 17.20 6.35 18.49
CA GLY A 275 16.77 6.41 19.88
C GLY A 275 15.25 6.34 20.04
N TRP A 276 14.52 7.00 19.15
CA TRP A 276 13.07 6.93 19.10
C TRP A 276 12.56 5.56 18.68
N CYS A 277 13.17 4.97 17.66
CA CYS A 277 12.85 3.61 17.22
C CYS A 277 13.00 2.58 18.35
N GLU A 278 13.99 2.75 19.21
CA GLU A 278 14.26 1.84 20.33
C GLU A 278 13.39 2.12 21.56
N LYS A 279 13.24 3.39 21.94
CA LYS A 279 12.72 3.78 23.25
C LYS A 279 11.32 4.40 23.18
N GLU A 280 11.05 5.23 22.18
CA GLU A 280 9.88 6.09 22.12
C GLU A 280 8.71 5.50 21.33
N LEU A 281 8.98 4.57 20.40
CA LEU A 281 7.97 3.90 19.57
C LEU A 281 7.99 2.39 19.79
N ASN A 282 6.83 1.75 19.73
CA ASN A 282 6.74 0.30 19.59
C ASN A 282 6.98 -0.10 18.13
N THR A 283 8.22 0.09 17.69
CA THR A 283 8.60 -0.05 16.29
C THR A 283 8.45 -1.47 15.79
N ALA A 284 8.66 -2.49 16.64
CA ALA A 284 8.42 -3.88 16.29
C ALA A 284 6.94 -4.17 15.93
N ALA A 285 6.00 -3.48 16.59
CA ALA A 285 4.60 -3.58 16.25
C ALA A 285 4.23 -2.76 15.00
N LEU A 286 4.84 -1.58 14.82
CA LEU A 286 4.60 -0.72 13.65
C LEU A 286 5.15 -1.32 12.37
N ARG A 287 6.32 -1.98 12.44
CA ARG A 287 6.97 -2.63 11.29
C ARG A 287 6.15 -3.74 10.65
N LYS A 288 5.18 -4.30 11.34
CA LYS A 288 4.27 -5.31 10.77
C LYS A 288 3.38 -4.74 9.66
N ASP A 289 3.12 -3.43 9.74
CA ASP A 289 2.15 -2.75 8.90
C ASP A 289 2.76 -1.65 8.02
N TYR A 290 3.92 -1.09 8.43
CA TYR A 290 4.55 0.08 7.80
C TYR A 290 6.06 -0.13 7.61
N GLN A 291 6.62 0.54 6.62
CA GLN A 291 8.08 0.62 6.43
C GLN A 291 8.70 1.54 7.49
N ILE A 292 9.98 1.32 7.79
CA ILE A 292 10.73 2.11 8.78
C ILE A 292 11.88 2.83 8.10
N TRP A 293 11.89 4.14 8.25
CA TRP A 293 12.96 5.03 7.86
C TRP A 293 13.67 5.54 9.11
N MET A 294 14.87 5.02 9.36
CA MET A 294 15.60 5.31 10.58
C MET A 294 16.75 6.29 10.33
N ALA A 295 16.79 7.38 11.08
CA ALA A 295 17.93 8.29 11.09
C ALA A 295 18.99 7.81 12.08
N ARG A 296 20.20 7.69 11.57
CA ARG A 296 21.39 7.43 12.37
C ARG A 296 22.64 7.87 11.62
N TYR A 297 23.21 9.00 12.03
CA TYR A 297 24.39 9.59 11.40
C TYR A 297 25.65 8.87 11.86
N ASN A 298 25.93 7.74 11.21
CA ASN A 298 27.05 6.88 11.53
C ASN A 298 27.54 6.16 10.27
N THR A 299 28.79 5.71 10.29
CA THR A 299 29.37 4.90 9.22
C THR A 299 28.79 3.48 9.15
N TYR A 300 28.02 3.05 10.13
CA TYR A 300 27.37 1.73 10.18
C TYR A 300 25.87 1.88 10.35
N THR A 301 25.08 1.09 9.64
CA THR A 301 23.62 0.97 9.86
C THR A 301 23.30 0.60 11.30
N TYR A 302 24.17 -0.24 11.89
CA TYR A 302 24.19 -0.55 13.31
C TYR A 302 25.56 -0.27 13.87
N LYS A 303 25.60 0.27 15.07
CA LYS A 303 26.78 0.16 15.90
C LYS A 303 26.86 -1.28 16.34
N GLU A 304 27.82 -2.05 15.82
CA GLU A 304 28.15 -3.34 16.42
C GLU A 304 28.55 -3.08 17.86
N SER A 305 27.66 -3.21 18.69
CA SER A 305 27.52 -3.75 19.97
C SER A 305 28.62 -3.70 20.99
N LYS A 306 29.10 -2.58 21.31
CA LYS A 306 29.37 -2.36 22.75
C LYS A 306 28.06 -1.94 23.47
N ASP A 307 27.06 -1.51 22.77
CA ASP A 307 25.71 -1.22 23.27
C ASP A 307 24.80 -2.45 23.13
N LYS A 308 25.17 -3.53 23.84
CA LYS A 308 24.32 -4.70 24.01
C LYS A 308 23.04 -4.27 24.71
N GLY A 309 21.94 -4.23 23.96
CA GLY A 309 20.61 -3.98 24.49
C GLY A 309 19.73 -2.98 23.73
N GLN A 310 20.25 -2.28 22.73
CA GLN A 310 19.53 -1.24 21.99
C GLN A 310 19.33 -1.60 20.52
N ARG A 311 19.09 -2.86 20.20
CA ARG A 311 18.73 -3.28 18.84
C ARG A 311 17.23 -3.17 18.67
N TYR A 312 16.80 -2.13 18.00
CA TYR A 312 15.53 -2.05 17.36
C TYR A 312 15.44 -3.20 16.33
N GLY A 313 14.77 -4.32 16.63
CA GLY A 313 14.39 -5.44 15.76
C GLY A 313 15.26 -5.83 14.55
N GLY A 314 16.36 -5.20 14.35
CA GLY A 314 17.36 -5.51 13.34
C GLY A 314 17.13 -4.91 11.96
N GLN A 315 15.94 -4.85 11.45
CA GLN A 315 15.67 -4.49 10.05
C GLN A 315 15.03 -3.11 9.88
N ILE A 316 15.55 -2.36 8.93
CA ILE A 316 14.99 -1.08 8.45
C ILE A 316 14.81 -1.15 6.94
N ASP A 317 13.96 -0.30 6.41
CA ASP A 317 13.70 -0.20 4.97
C ASP A 317 14.43 1.00 4.36
N PHE A 318 14.63 2.06 5.16
CA PHE A 318 15.40 3.23 4.78
C PHE A 318 16.35 3.62 5.91
N TRP A 319 17.51 4.13 5.54
CA TRP A 319 18.51 4.64 6.46
C TRP A 319 18.91 6.06 6.07
N GLN A 320 18.53 7.07 6.87
CA GLN A 320 19.12 8.39 6.79
C GLN A 320 20.46 8.35 7.53
N CYS A 321 21.54 8.36 6.77
CA CYS A 321 22.88 8.07 7.30
C CYS A 321 23.73 9.32 7.53
N SER A 322 23.31 10.46 7.02
CA SER A 322 24.01 11.74 7.15
C SER A 322 23.03 12.90 7.00
N ASP A 323 23.31 13.98 7.67
CA ASP A 323 22.71 15.31 7.51
C ASP A 323 23.69 16.32 6.86
N ASN A 324 24.82 15.84 6.36
CA ASN A 324 25.91 16.65 5.85
C ASN A 324 26.47 16.10 4.52
N ALA A 325 25.60 15.65 3.62
CA ALA A 325 26.05 15.20 2.31
C ALA A 325 26.20 16.37 1.33
N LYS A 326 27.18 16.25 0.42
CA LYS A 326 27.35 17.16 -0.71
C LYS A 326 26.71 16.55 -1.94
N ILE A 327 25.75 17.26 -2.49
CA ILE A 327 25.03 16.87 -3.71
C ILE A 327 25.23 17.95 -4.76
N ASN A 328 25.72 17.58 -5.95
CA ASN A 328 25.78 18.55 -7.04
C ASN A 328 24.39 19.04 -7.41
N GLY A 329 24.24 20.34 -7.55
CA GLY A 329 22.95 20.97 -7.83
C GLY A 329 22.20 21.47 -6.60
N ILE A 330 22.75 21.24 -5.39
CA ILE A 330 22.26 21.80 -4.12
C ILE A 330 23.42 22.52 -3.44
N ASN A 331 23.16 23.76 -2.98
CA ASN A 331 24.20 24.64 -2.43
C ASN A 331 24.33 24.56 -0.90
N THR A 332 23.56 23.71 -0.26
CA THR A 332 23.58 23.47 1.19
C THR A 332 23.94 22.02 1.48
N ALA A 333 24.24 21.72 2.73
CA ALA A 333 24.26 20.34 3.22
C ALA A 333 22.87 19.70 3.02
N VAL A 334 22.87 18.40 2.73
CA VAL A 334 21.65 17.64 2.41
C VAL A 334 21.61 16.37 3.24
N ASP A 335 20.42 16.01 3.66
CA ASP A 335 20.14 14.72 4.28
C ASP A 335 20.27 13.60 3.25
N PHE A 336 21.03 12.57 3.60
CA PHE A 336 21.40 11.50 2.68
C PHE A 336 20.91 10.15 3.16
N ASP A 337 20.28 9.42 2.22
CA ASP A 337 19.52 8.25 2.50
C ASP A 337 19.95 7.05 1.67
N TYR A 338 19.77 5.87 2.25
CA TYR A 338 19.76 4.62 1.53
C TYR A 338 18.40 3.94 1.67
N TRP A 339 17.86 3.48 0.55
CA TRP A 339 16.70 2.63 0.50
C TRP A 339 17.12 1.19 0.25
N TYR A 340 16.69 0.29 1.13
CA TYR A 340 16.88 -1.15 0.99
C TYR A 340 15.70 -1.73 0.21
N GLN A 341 15.71 -1.50 -1.10
CA GLN A 341 14.66 -1.96 -1.99
C GLN A 341 14.74 -3.49 -2.09
N PRO A 342 13.63 -4.23 -1.86
CA PRO A 342 13.62 -5.64 -2.19
C PRO A 342 14.09 -5.82 -3.64
N ALA A 343 15.13 -6.61 -3.84
CA ALA A 343 15.62 -6.89 -5.17
C ALA A 343 14.54 -7.68 -5.90
N SER A 344 14.11 -7.22 -7.06
CA SER A 344 13.26 -8.01 -7.92
C SER A 344 14.09 -9.14 -8.48
N GLY A 345 13.78 -10.36 -8.07
CA GLY A 345 14.35 -11.53 -8.70
C GLY A 345 13.82 -11.65 -10.13
N SER A 346 14.63 -12.26 -10.97
CA SER A 346 14.22 -12.61 -12.33
C SER A 346 14.51 -14.08 -12.61
N ILE A 347 13.83 -14.59 -13.62
CA ILE A 347 14.11 -15.92 -14.12
C ILE A 347 15.29 -15.82 -15.10
N VAL A 348 16.37 -16.54 -14.78
CA VAL A 348 17.59 -16.61 -15.58
C VAL A 348 17.95 -18.07 -15.88
N TYR A 349 18.66 -18.31 -16.98
CA TYR A 349 19.18 -19.64 -17.28
C TYR A 349 20.54 -19.84 -16.60
N ASP A 350 20.61 -20.79 -15.68
CA ASP A 350 21.86 -21.17 -15.02
C ASP A 350 22.61 -22.22 -15.87
N GLN A 351 23.76 -21.83 -16.39
CA GLN A 351 24.57 -22.68 -17.27
C GLN A 351 25.16 -23.91 -16.55
N SER A 352 25.43 -23.78 -15.25
CA SER A 352 25.99 -24.87 -14.45
C SER A 352 24.98 -25.96 -14.13
N LEU A 353 23.74 -25.53 -13.88
CA LEU A 353 22.63 -26.43 -13.57
C LEU A 353 21.84 -26.85 -14.83
N GLN A 354 22.09 -26.21 -15.97
CA GLN A 354 21.36 -26.41 -17.23
C GLN A 354 19.84 -26.25 -17.03
N ARG A 355 19.43 -25.25 -16.24
CA ARG A 355 18.02 -25.01 -15.84
C ARG A 355 17.70 -23.54 -15.72
N TRP A 356 16.44 -23.21 -15.94
CA TRP A 356 15.89 -21.91 -15.60
C TRP A 356 15.64 -21.82 -14.09
N VAL A 357 16.17 -20.77 -13.47
CA VAL A 357 16.11 -20.54 -12.03
C VAL A 357 15.60 -19.13 -11.72
N TYR A 358 14.96 -18.98 -10.58
CA TYR A 358 14.67 -17.68 -10.03
C TYR A 358 15.84 -17.22 -9.19
N ALA A 359 16.47 -16.14 -9.59
CA ALA A 359 17.64 -15.60 -8.92
C ALA A 359 17.45 -14.12 -8.58
N ILE A 360 17.99 -13.72 -7.43
CA ILE A 360 18.16 -12.33 -7.02
C ILE A 360 19.65 -12.04 -7.02
N ASP A 361 20.08 -11.06 -7.80
CA ASP A 361 21.51 -10.69 -7.94
C ASP A 361 22.43 -11.89 -8.28
N GLY A 362 21.94 -12.79 -9.12
CA GLY A 362 22.67 -14.00 -9.52
C GLY A 362 22.69 -15.11 -8.47
N VAL A 363 22.02 -14.94 -7.34
CA VAL A 363 21.88 -15.98 -6.29
C VAL A 363 20.54 -16.67 -6.42
N ILE A 364 20.56 -18.00 -6.64
CA ILE A 364 19.34 -18.81 -6.77
C ILE A 364 18.57 -18.80 -5.45
N GLN A 365 17.27 -18.53 -5.53
CA GLN A 365 16.37 -18.47 -4.39
C GLN A 365 15.65 -19.80 -4.21
N TYR A 366 16.31 -20.80 -3.64
CA TYR A 366 15.79 -22.18 -3.49
C TYR A 366 14.50 -22.30 -2.66
N GLN A 367 14.08 -21.25 -1.94
CA GLN A 367 12.82 -21.23 -1.21
C GLN A 367 11.69 -20.54 -1.99
N ALA A 368 12.00 -19.98 -3.16
CA ALA A 368 11.01 -19.25 -3.95
C ALA A 368 10.00 -20.20 -4.58
N CYS A 369 8.73 -19.89 -4.36
CA CYS A 369 7.59 -20.54 -5.00
C CYS A 369 6.58 -19.48 -5.43
N GLY A 370 5.91 -19.68 -6.57
CA GLY A 370 4.92 -18.73 -7.06
C GLY A 370 5.13 -18.36 -8.52
N LEU A 371 4.76 -17.12 -8.89
CA LEU A 371 4.95 -16.59 -10.23
C LEU A 371 6.12 -15.60 -10.25
N ALA A 372 7.00 -15.75 -11.20
CA ALA A 372 8.09 -14.82 -11.49
C ALA A 372 8.21 -14.60 -13.00
N SER A 373 8.85 -13.50 -13.43
CA SER A 373 8.93 -13.13 -14.83
C SER A 373 10.36 -12.88 -15.32
N ASN A 374 10.52 -12.94 -16.64
CA ASN A 374 11.62 -12.39 -17.40
C ASN A 374 11.10 -11.79 -18.71
N GLU A 375 11.99 -11.48 -19.66
CA GLU A 375 11.64 -10.97 -20.99
C GLU A 375 10.78 -11.92 -21.84
N HIS A 376 10.73 -13.22 -21.48
CA HIS A 376 9.93 -14.22 -22.19
C HIS A 376 8.53 -14.43 -21.57
N GLY A 377 8.24 -13.81 -20.43
CA GLY A 377 6.92 -13.87 -19.78
C GLY A 377 6.95 -14.24 -18.30
N TRP A 378 5.77 -14.66 -17.80
CA TRP A 378 5.56 -15.09 -16.42
C TRP A 378 5.54 -16.59 -16.33
N PHE A 379 6.26 -17.14 -15.36
CA PHE A 379 6.43 -18.58 -15.18
C PHE A 379 6.18 -19.02 -13.74
N ARG A 380 5.74 -20.26 -13.59
CA ARG A 380 5.71 -20.94 -12.29
C ARG A 380 7.11 -21.28 -11.83
N VAL A 381 7.41 -20.89 -10.59
CA VAL A 381 8.65 -21.24 -9.89
C VAL A 381 8.27 -22.12 -8.69
N ASP A 382 8.96 -23.25 -8.55
CA ASP A 382 8.88 -24.13 -7.42
C ASP A 382 10.30 -24.42 -6.89
N ASN A 383 10.53 -24.11 -5.62
CA ASN A 383 11.84 -24.27 -4.96
C ASN A 383 12.99 -23.62 -5.76
N GLY A 384 12.74 -22.43 -6.30
CA GLY A 384 13.72 -21.66 -7.05
C GLY A 384 13.93 -22.08 -8.51
N PHE A 385 13.23 -23.09 -8.99
CA PHE A 385 13.33 -23.57 -10.37
C PHE A 385 12.03 -23.32 -11.14
N VAL A 386 12.16 -22.97 -12.43
CA VAL A 386 10.99 -22.89 -13.30
C VAL A 386 10.41 -24.29 -13.49
N ASN A 387 9.14 -24.43 -13.22
CA ASN A 387 8.40 -25.69 -13.37
C ASN A 387 7.60 -25.66 -14.68
N PHE A 388 8.17 -26.21 -15.75
CA PHE A 388 7.51 -26.29 -17.05
C PHE A 388 6.44 -27.37 -17.14
N ASP A 389 6.35 -28.27 -16.16
CA ASP A 389 5.33 -29.33 -16.13
C ASP A 389 4.01 -28.84 -15.51
N PHE A 390 4.02 -27.64 -14.90
CA PHE A 390 2.84 -27.10 -14.22
C PHE A 390 1.78 -26.65 -15.24
N ASN A 391 0.56 -27.18 -15.08
CA ASN A 391 -0.63 -26.72 -15.79
C ASN A 391 -1.74 -26.46 -14.77
N GLY A 392 -2.35 -25.28 -14.81
CA GLY A 392 -3.41 -24.95 -13.84
C GLY A 392 -3.35 -23.51 -13.34
N LEU A 393 -4.03 -23.24 -12.24
CA LEU A 393 -4.17 -21.91 -11.66
C LEU A 393 -3.07 -21.60 -10.65
N CYS A 394 -2.47 -20.42 -10.78
CA CYS A 394 -1.51 -19.87 -9.83
C CYS A 394 -1.75 -18.38 -9.62
N SER A 395 -1.52 -17.86 -8.42
CA SER A 395 -1.77 -16.46 -8.10
C SER A 395 -0.50 -15.66 -7.85
N ASN A 396 -0.61 -14.34 -8.08
CA ASN A 396 0.30 -13.31 -7.60
C ASN A 396 -0.51 -12.11 -7.09
N GLU A 397 0.15 -11.00 -6.81
CA GLU A 397 -0.47 -9.73 -6.39
C GLU A 397 -1.48 -9.14 -7.39
N ASN A 398 -1.39 -9.55 -8.67
CA ASN A 398 -2.28 -9.08 -9.75
C ASN A 398 -3.49 -9.99 -9.99
N GLY A 399 -3.58 -11.12 -9.28
CA GLY A 399 -4.72 -12.03 -9.35
C GLY A 399 -4.35 -13.49 -9.61
N TRP A 400 -5.34 -14.28 -10.04
CA TRP A 400 -5.18 -15.69 -10.38
C TRP A 400 -5.05 -15.86 -11.90
N TRP A 401 -4.08 -16.65 -12.32
CA TRP A 401 -3.71 -16.84 -13.72
C TRP A 401 -3.69 -18.32 -14.08
N TYR A 402 -4.10 -18.64 -15.29
CA TYR A 402 -3.99 -19.97 -15.84
C TYR A 402 -2.64 -20.15 -16.56
N LEU A 403 -1.99 -21.27 -16.29
CA LEU A 403 -0.69 -21.60 -16.85
C LEU A 403 -0.78 -22.88 -17.68
N THR A 404 -0.07 -22.88 -18.80
CA THR A 404 0.18 -24.04 -19.63
C THR A 404 1.69 -24.22 -19.77
N GLY A 405 2.21 -25.42 -19.46
CA GLY A 405 3.64 -25.68 -19.52
C GLY A 405 4.45 -24.72 -18.63
N GLY A 406 3.95 -24.41 -17.44
CA GLY A 406 4.60 -23.53 -16.48
C GLY A 406 4.56 -22.04 -16.80
N LYS A 407 4.01 -21.61 -17.94
CA LYS A 407 3.92 -20.22 -18.38
C LYS A 407 2.47 -19.71 -18.33
N ILE A 408 2.26 -18.44 -17.96
CA ILE A 408 0.91 -17.83 -18.07
C ILE A 408 0.47 -17.89 -19.53
N ASP A 409 -0.70 -18.45 -19.74
CA ASP A 409 -1.36 -18.57 -21.03
C ASP A 409 -2.44 -17.47 -21.15
N PHE A 410 -2.05 -16.33 -21.70
CA PHE A 410 -2.96 -15.19 -21.88
C PHE A 410 -4.05 -15.42 -22.94
N ASP A 411 -3.90 -16.47 -23.76
CA ASP A 411 -4.89 -16.81 -24.80
C ASP A 411 -5.96 -17.77 -24.28
N TYR A 412 -5.74 -18.36 -23.09
CA TYR A 412 -6.70 -19.31 -22.52
C TYR A 412 -8.01 -18.65 -22.10
N ASN A 413 -9.11 -19.20 -22.59
CA ASN A 413 -10.47 -18.83 -22.23
C ASN A 413 -11.26 -20.11 -21.97
N GLY A 414 -11.94 -20.19 -20.82
CA GLY A 414 -12.71 -21.40 -20.46
C GLY A 414 -12.78 -21.62 -18.95
N LEU A 415 -12.99 -22.88 -18.57
CA LEU A 415 -13.07 -23.28 -17.18
C LEU A 415 -11.80 -23.99 -16.74
N ALA A 416 -11.24 -23.57 -15.61
CA ALA A 416 -10.12 -24.26 -14.95
C ALA A 416 -10.38 -24.42 -13.46
N SER A 417 -9.78 -25.44 -12.83
CA SER A 417 -10.00 -25.75 -11.42
C SER A 417 -8.72 -25.62 -10.58
N ASN A 418 -8.94 -25.37 -9.31
CA ASN A 418 -7.96 -25.53 -8.23
C ASN A 418 -8.65 -26.11 -6.98
N GLU A 419 -7.95 -26.12 -5.85
CA GLU A 419 -8.47 -26.60 -4.57
C GLU A 419 -9.71 -25.85 -4.06
N TYR A 420 -9.98 -24.63 -4.60
CA TYR A 420 -11.14 -23.82 -4.22
C TYR A 420 -12.35 -24.02 -5.15
N GLY A 421 -12.20 -24.69 -6.30
CA GLY A 421 -13.29 -24.99 -7.22
C GLY A 421 -12.95 -24.74 -8.68
N TRP A 422 -14.00 -24.66 -9.52
CA TRP A 422 -13.92 -24.38 -10.94
C TRP A 422 -14.22 -22.92 -11.24
N TRP A 423 -13.38 -22.29 -12.04
CA TRP A 423 -13.40 -20.85 -12.29
C TRP A 423 -13.45 -20.53 -13.77
N GLN A 424 -14.17 -19.44 -14.11
CA GLN A 424 -14.12 -18.83 -15.44
C GLN A 424 -12.79 -18.12 -15.64
N ILE A 425 -12.15 -18.43 -16.75
CA ILE A 425 -10.91 -17.79 -17.19
C ILE A 425 -11.22 -16.97 -18.45
N HIS A 426 -10.75 -15.74 -18.47
CA HIS A 426 -10.81 -14.86 -19.62
C HIS A 426 -9.44 -14.22 -19.84
N GLY A 427 -8.84 -14.41 -21.05
CA GLY A 427 -7.49 -13.92 -21.34
C GLY A 427 -6.45 -14.38 -20.31
N GLY A 428 -6.49 -15.65 -19.92
CA GLY A 428 -5.57 -16.26 -18.95
C GLY A 428 -5.83 -15.90 -17.50
N LYS A 429 -6.78 -14.99 -17.18
CA LYS A 429 -7.05 -14.52 -15.82
C LYS A 429 -8.41 -15.01 -15.32
N VAL A 430 -8.50 -15.35 -14.03
CA VAL A 430 -9.80 -15.64 -13.40
C VAL A 430 -10.68 -14.41 -13.41
N ASP A 431 -11.87 -14.55 -14.00
CA ASP A 431 -12.91 -13.51 -14.05
C ASP A 431 -13.89 -13.70 -12.89
N PHE A 432 -13.64 -13.03 -11.77
CA PHE A 432 -14.49 -13.09 -10.56
C PHE A 432 -15.84 -12.36 -10.73
N ASP A 433 -16.01 -11.55 -11.77
CA ASP A 433 -17.25 -10.82 -12.01
C ASP A 433 -18.21 -11.59 -12.91
N TYR A 434 -17.77 -12.68 -13.51
CA TYR A 434 -18.56 -13.46 -14.43
C TYR A 434 -19.77 -14.13 -13.75
N ASN A 435 -20.94 -13.93 -14.33
CA ASN A 435 -22.19 -14.55 -13.91
C ASN A 435 -22.92 -15.03 -15.17
N GLY A 436 -23.08 -16.36 -15.33
CA GLY A 436 -23.69 -16.86 -16.55
C GLY A 436 -23.58 -18.36 -16.70
N LEU A 437 -23.71 -18.82 -17.94
CA LEU A 437 -23.54 -20.21 -18.35
C LEU A 437 -22.26 -20.33 -19.19
N THR A 438 -21.40 -21.26 -18.81
CA THR A 438 -20.18 -21.61 -19.56
C THR A 438 -20.07 -23.11 -19.73
N ALA A 439 -19.48 -23.56 -20.82
CA ALA A 439 -19.29 -24.97 -21.12
C ALA A 439 -17.84 -25.40 -20.97
N ASN A 440 -17.66 -26.68 -20.59
CA ASN A 440 -16.44 -27.45 -20.79
C ASN A 440 -16.79 -28.84 -21.36
N GLU A 441 -15.81 -29.73 -21.43
CA GLU A 441 -16.00 -31.12 -21.89
C GLU A 441 -17.03 -31.92 -21.09
N ASN A 442 -17.32 -31.48 -19.84
CA ASN A 442 -18.27 -32.15 -18.94
C ASN A 442 -19.69 -31.59 -19.04
N GLY A 443 -19.90 -30.52 -19.80
CA GLY A 443 -21.22 -29.91 -20.02
C GLY A 443 -21.28 -28.40 -19.79
N TRP A 444 -22.51 -27.89 -19.66
CA TRP A 444 -22.79 -26.48 -19.41
C TRP A 444 -23.06 -26.23 -17.93
N TRP A 445 -22.41 -25.26 -17.37
CA TRP A 445 -22.42 -24.95 -15.96
C TRP A 445 -22.89 -23.52 -15.67
N ARG A 446 -23.61 -23.35 -14.56
CA ARG A 446 -23.99 -22.04 -14.04
C ARG A 446 -22.88 -21.53 -13.12
N LEU A 447 -22.41 -20.31 -13.40
CA LEU A 447 -21.40 -19.64 -12.59
C LEU A 447 -21.97 -18.41 -11.89
N ALA A 448 -21.50 -18.18 -10.69
CA ALA A 448 -21.76 -16.99 -9.89
C ALA A 448 -20.43 -16.47 -9.32
N GLY A 449 -20.11 -15.19 -9.59
CA GLY A 449 -18.84 -14.60 -9.17
C GLY A 449 -17.63 -15.37 -9.72
N GLY A 450 -17.69 -15.76 -11.00
CA GLY A 450 -16.63 -16.49 -11.69
C GLY A 450 -16.51 -17.97 -11.34
N LYS A 451 -17.25 -18.49 -10.35
CA LYS A 451 -17.12 -19.85 -9.84
C LYS A 451 -18.36 -20.68 -10.22
N ILE A 452 -18.16 -21.98 -10.54
CA ILE A 452 -19.30 -22.89 -10.71
C ILE A 452 -20.07 -23.00 -9.38
N ASP A 453 -21.37 -22.75 -9.48
CA ASP A 453 -22.32 -22.85 -8.37
C ASP A 453 -23.04 -24.22 -8.44
N PHE A 454 -22.44 -25.23 -7.79
CA PHE A 454 -22.97 -26.59 -7.77
C PHE A 454 -24.29 -26.74 -6.98
N ASP A 455 -24.63 -25.77 -6.15
CA ASP A 455 -25.87 -25.79 -5.35
C ASP A 455 -27.04 -25.15 -6.11
N TYR A 456 -26.78 -24.54 -7.25
CA TYR A 456 -27.80 -23.84 -8.01
C TYR A 456 -28.80 -24.81 -8.65
N ASN A 457 -30.09 -24.62 -8.34
CA ASN A 457 -31.21 -25.31 -8.94
C ASN A 457 -32.23 -24.27 -9.41
N GLY A 458 -32.36 -24.08 -10.72
CA GLY A 458 -33.20 -23.01 -11.24
C GLY A 458 -33.15 -22.91 -12.76
N PHE A 459 -33.38 -21.70 -13.26
CA PHE A 459 -33.26 -21.38 -14.68
C PHE A 459 -32.13 -20.37 -14.88
N ALA A 460 -31.34 -20.57 -15.91
CA ALA A 460 -30.30 -19.65 -16.33
C ALA A 460 -30.33 -19.48 -17.86
N SER A 461 -30.02 -18.26 -18.32
CA SER A 461 -30.08 -17.88 -19.71
C SER A 461 -28.72 -17.62 -20.32
N ASN A 462 -28.59 -17.94 -21.61
CA ASN A 462 -27.50 -17.47 -22.47
C ASN A 462 -28.10 -17.05 -23.82
N GLU A 463 -27.26 -16.74 -24.81
CA GLU A 463 -27.66 -16.37 -26.17
C GLU A 463 -28.51 -17.46 -26.86
N ASN A 464 -28.42 -18.72 -26.43
CA ASN A 464 -29.14 -19.83 -26.99
C ASN A 464 -30.51 -20.08 -26.33
N GLY A 465 -30.83 -19.40 -25.25
CA GLY A 465 -32.12 -19.50 -24.58
C GLY A 465 -32.08 -19.58 -23.07
N ASN A 466 -33.23 -19.96 -22.47
CA ASN A 466 -33.38 -20.17 -21.03
C ASN A 466 -33.40 -21.66 -20.71
N TRP A 467 -32.53 -22.08 -19.82
CA TRP A 467 -32.21 -23.48 -19.55
C TRP A 467 -32.52 -23.87 -18.12
N ARG A 468 -32.99 -25.11 -17.92
CA ARG A 468 -33.14 -25.71 -16.61
C ARG A 468 -31.79 -26.21 -16.12
N VAL A 469 -31.38 -25.71 -14.97
CA VAL A 469 -30.13 -26.08 -14.29
C VAL A 469 -30.46 -26.85 -13.03
N ILE A 470 -29.76 -27.96 -12.81
CA ILE A 470 -29.87 -28.80 -11.61
C ILE A 470 -28.45 -29.11 -11.13
N GLY A 471 -28.17 -28.83 -9.84
CA GLY A 471 -26.83 -29.03 -9.29
C GLY A 471 -25.75 -28.26 -10.06
N GLY A 472 -26.05 -27.01 -10.45
CA GLY A 472 -25.15 -26.15 -11.21
C GLY A 472 -25.02 -26.48 -12.70
N LYS A 473 -25.58 -27.60 -13.20
CA LYS A 473 -25.41 -28.09 -14.57
C LYS A 473 -26.72 -28.01 -15.36
N ILE A 474 -26.65 -27.67 -16.66
CA ILE A 474 -27.85 -27.79 -17.52
C ILE A 474 -28.24 -29.26 -17.63
N ASP A 475 -29.49 -29.57 -17.31
CA ASP A 475 -30.08 -30.89 -17.50
C ASP A 475 -30.75 -30.99 -18.85
N PHE A 476 -30.03 -31.40 -19.88
CA PHE A 476 -30.54 -31.61 -21.23
C PHE A 476 -31.60 -32.73 -21.35
N ASN A 477 -31.72 -33.60 -20.37
CA ASN A 477 -32.73 -34.66 -20.35
C ASN A 477 -34.06 -34.17 -19.79
N ARG A 478 -34.08 -33.00 -19.14
CA ARG A 478 -35.29 -32.49 -18.52
C ARG A 478 -36.37 -32.15 -19.57
N THR A 479 -37.51 -32.77 -19.46
CA THR A 479 -38.70 -32.48 -20.24
C THR A 479 -39.93 -32.55 -19.31
N GLY A 480 -40.69 -31.46 -19.24
CA GLY A 480 -41.80 -31.35 -18.30
C GLY A 480 -42.30 -29.93 -18.16
N VAL A 481 -42.90 -29.66 -17.01
CA VAL A 481 -43.33 -28.32 -16.61
C VAL A 481 -42.65 -27.94 -15.30
N ASP A 482 -41.81 -26.91 -15.31
CA ASP A 482 -40.99 -26.50 -14.21
C ASP A 482 -41.28 -25.05 -13.78
N PHE A 483 -41.05 -24.75 -12.48
CA PHE A 483 -41.25 -23.44 -11.87
C PHE A 483 -39.95 -22.67 -11.79
N ASP A 484 -39.96 -21.40 -12.24
CA ASP A 484 -38.80 -20.51 -12.25
C ASP A 484 -38.72 -19.57 -11.01
N GLY A 485 -39.66 -19.71 -10.08
CA GLY A 485 -39.83 -18.80 -8.94
C GLY A 485 -40.99 -17.81 -9.13
N ALA A 486 -41.44 -17.58 -10.38
CA ALA A 486 -42.51 -16.68 -10.72
C ALA A 486 -43.60 -17.32 -11.61
N SER A 487 -43.23 -18.25 -12.47
CA SER A 487 -44.09 -18.85 -13.46
C SER A 487 -43.74 -20.31 -13.73
N TRP A 488 -44.70 -21.07 -14.24
CA TRP A 488 -44.48 -22.43 -14.68
C TRP A 488 -44.28 -22.49 -16.19
N TRP A 489 -43.20 -23.15 -16.62
CA TRP A 489 -42.77 -23.18 -18.00
C TRP A 489 -42.66 -24.60 -18.55
N ARG A 490 -43.01 -24.74 -19.81
CA ARG A 490 -42.72 -25.95 -20.57
C ARG A 490 -41.24 -26.03 -20.88
N VAL A 491 -40.58 -27.09 -20.41
CA VAL A 491 -39.18 -27.40 -20.67
C VAL A 491 -39.13 -28.64 -21.59
N GLU A 492 -38.30 -28.57 -22.62
CA GLU A 492 -38.03 -29.70 -23.54
C GLU A 492 -36.53 -29.77 -23.80
N GLY A 493 -35.93 -30.92 -23.53
CA GLY A 493 -34.47 -31.09 -23.67
C GLY A 493 -33.68 -30.05 -22.86
N GLY A 494 -34.14 -29.75 -21.64
CA GLY A 494 -33.53 -28.76 -20.75
C GLY A 494 -33.83 -27.30 -21.07
N LYS A 495 -34.39 -26.99 -22.24
CA LYS A 495 -34.67 -25.62 -22.73
C LYS A 495 -36.13 -25.25 -22.54
N VAL A 496 -36.40 -24.02 -22.13
CA VAL A 496 -37.77 -23.46 -22.14
C VAL A 496 -38.25 -23.34 -23.57
N ASN A 497 -39.37 -24.02 -23.87
CA ASN A 497 -40.00 -23.96 -25.18
C ASN A 497 -41.14 -22.94 -25.17
N THR A 498 -40.84 -21.70 -25.55
CA THR A 498 -41.81 -20.60 -25.63
C THR A 498 -42.80 -20.74 -26.78
N ASN A 499 -42.58 -21.63 -27.73
CA ASN A 499 -43.49 -21.88 -28.84
C ASN A 499 -44.54 -22.96 -28.54
N TYR A 500 -44.38 -23.66 -27.40
CA TYR A 500 -45.31 -24.74 -27.04
C TYR A 500 -46.70 -24.20 -26.70
N ASN A 501 -47.68 -24.76 -27.32
CA ASN A 501 -49.11 -24.53 -27.03
C ASN A 501 -49.80 -25.88 -26.92
N GLY A 502 -50.29 -26.23 -25.73
CA GLY A 502 -50.85 -27.55 -25.52
C GLY A 502 -51.10 -27.90 -24.05
N ILE A 503 -51.02 -29.17 -23.77
CA ILE A 503 -51.19 -29.71 -22.43
C ILE A 503 -49.93 -30.53 -22.06
N ALA A 504 -49.37 -30.25 -20.90
CA ALA A 504 -48.25 -31.01 -20.39
C ALA A 504 -48.36 -31.27 -18.88
N GLN A 505 -47.66 -32.29 -18.40
CA GLN A 505 -47.78 -32.81 -17.04
C GLN A 505 -46.50 -32.51 -16.23
N ASN A 506 -46.73 -32.33 -14.92
CA ASN A 506 -45.69 -32.48 -13.88
C ASN A 506 -46.24 -33.30 -12.68
N GLU A 507 -45.54 -33.34 -11.58
CA GLU A 507 -45.95 -34.06 -10.36
C GLU A 507 -47.25 -33.53 -9.74
N TYR A 508 -47.64 -32.28 -10.04
CA TYR A 508 -48.85 -31.64 -9.52
C TYR A 508 -50.06 -31.79 -10.42
N GLY A 509 -49.92 -32.30 -11.66
CA GLY A 509 -51.02 -32.51 -12.54
C GLY A 509 -50.76 -32.17 -14.01
N TRP A 510 -51.88 -32.03 -14.78
CA TRP A 510 -51.87 -31.67 -16.17
C TRP A 510 -52.23 -30.19 -16.33
N TRP A 511 -51.38 -29.45 -17.09
CA TRP A 511 -51.48 -28.00 -17.22
C TRP A 511 -51.74 -27.58 -18.64
N TYR A 512 -52.60 -26.56 -18.80
CA TYR A 512 -52.82 -25.88 -20.06
C TYR A 512 -51.76 -24.81 -20.27
N ILE A 513 -51.09 -24.84 -21.41
CA ILE A 513 -49.91 -24.06 -21.71
C ILE A 513 -50.11 -23.25 -22.99
N ARG A 514 -49.82 -21.96 -22.94
CA ARG A 514 -49.70 -21.08 -24.09
C ARG A 514 -48.36 -20.37 -24.09
N HIS A 515 -47.73 -20.28 -25.28
CA HIS A 515 -46.40 -19.68 -25.43
C HIS A 515 -45.40 -20.18 -24.39
N GLY A 516 -45.41 -21.47 -24.13
CA GLY A 516 -44.54 -22.13 -23.19
C GLY A 516 -44.88 -21.93 -21.71
N LYS A 517 -45.89 -21.11 -21.37
CA LYS A 517 -46.26 -20.74 -20.00
C LYS A 517 -47.61 -21.34 -19.60
N VAL A 518 -47.68 -21.84 -18.33
CA VAL A 518 -48.96 -22.28 -17.77
C VAL A 518 -49.89 -21.06 -17.61
N VAL A 519 -51.15 -21.21 -18.07
CA VAL A 519 -52.18 -20.14 -18.10
C VAL A 519 -53.14 -20.39 -16.94
N PHE A 520 -52.81 -19.92 -15.75
CA PHE A 520 -53.59 -20.17 -14.53
C PHE A 520 -54.95 -19.45 -14.50
N ASP A 521 -55.13 -18.37 -15.24
CA ASP A 521 -56.36 -17.61 -15.31
C ASP A 521 -57.37 -18.16 -16.33
N PHE A 522 -57.00 -19.24 -17.04
CA PHE A 522 -57.89 -19.85 -18.02
C PHE A 522 -58.80 -20.91 -17.37
N THR A 523 -60.12 -20.71 -17.48
CA THR A 523 -61.14 -21.69 -17.16
C THR A 523 -62.11 -21.83 -18.33
N GLY A 524 -62.33 -23.06 -18.79
CA GLY A 524 -63.21 -23.33 -19.92
C GLY A 524 -62.74 -24.49 -20.78
N TRP A 525 -63.50 -24.73 -21.88
CA TRP A 525 -63.17 -25.75 -22.86
C TRP A 525 -62.10 -25.28 -23.83
N THR A 526 -61.11 -26.12 -24.07
CA THR A 526 -60.09 -25.89 -25.09
C THR A 526 -59.87 -27.11 -25.95
N LYS A 527 -59.38 -26.92 -27.17
CA LYS A 527 -59.01 -27.99 -28.11
C LYS A 527 -57.48 -28.05 -28.20
N VAL A 528 -56.89 -29.19 -27.94
CA VAL A 528 -55.45 -29.41 -28.11
C VAL A 528 -55.29 -30.69 -28.96
N GLY A 529 -54.69 -30.53 -30.15
CA GLY A 529 -54.65 -31.61 -31.13
C GLY A 529 -56.07 -32.03 -31.57
N SER A 530 -56.35 -33.32 -31.48
CA SER A 530 -57.67 -33.90 -31.73
C SER A 530 -58.56 -33.92 -30.48
N GLY A 531 -58.03 -33.69 -29.28
CA GLY A 531 -58.73 -33.79 -28.00
C GLY A 531 -59.39 -32.47 -27.58
N ARG A 532 -60.52 -32.59 -26.82
CA ARG A 532 -61.21 -31.47 -26.18
C ARG A 532 -61.12 -31.66 -24.67
N TYR A 533 -60.64 -30.64 -23.98
CA TYR A 533 -60.34 -30.71 -22.54
C TYR A 533 -61.00 -29.54 -21.82
N TYR A 534 -61.53 -29.84 -20.60
CA TYR A 534 -61.97 -28.79 -19.72
C TYR A 534 -60.82 -28.40 -18.80
N VAL A 535 -60.50 -27.11 -18.74
CA VAL A 535 -59.45 -26.54 -17.91
C VAL A 535 -60.11 -25.72 -16.82
N HIS A 536 -59.69 -25.86 -15.60
CA HIS A 536 -60.10 -25.03 -14.47
C HIS A 536 -58.85 -24.43 -13.81
N ASN A 537 -58.76 -23.10 -13.81
CA ASN A 537 -57.58 -22.38 -13.31
C ASN A 537 -56.25 -22.96 -13.82
N GLY A 538 -56.16 -23.17 -15.12
CA GLY A 538 -54.99 -23.72 -15.79
C GLY A 538 -54.79 -25.22 -15.63
N CYS A 539 -55.44 -25.88 -14.69
CA CYS A 539 -55.39 -27.33 -14.48
C CYS A 539 -56.37 -28.06 -15.39
N VAL A 540 -55.92 -29.12 -16.05
CA VAL A 540 -56.75 -29.96 -16.95
C VAL A 540 -57.33 -31.10 -16.15
N ASN A 541 -58.66 -31.16 -16.02
CA ASN A 541 -59.38 -32.31 -15.52
C ASN A 541 -59.48 -33.37 -16.64
N ARG A 542 -58.85 -34.53 -16.41
CA ARG A 542 -58.96 -35.70 -17.28
C ARG A 542 -60.06 -36.60 -16.83
#